data_7c24b72a19bac5f1950d7fe1150df59a
#
_entry.id   7c24b72a19bac5f1950d7fe1150df59a
#
_cell.length_a   1.000
_cell.length_b   1.000
_cell.length_c   1.000
_cell.angle_alpha   90.00
_cell.angle_beta   90.00
_cell.angle_gamma   90.00
#
_symmetry.space_group_name_H-M   'P 1'
#
loop_
_entity.id
_entity.type
_entity.pdbx_description
1 polymer ?
#
loop_
_entity_poly.entity_id
_entity_poly.type
_entity_poly.pdbx_seq_one_letter_code
_entity_poly.pdbx_strand_id
1 'polypeptide(L)'
;MRSMTSRSDPLINLQLQQVNTPQSIRCVPEKYRLNAKVYDALQREDEKEAIKLCEDFEEHGLHILTIHDDTVLQAATYTKKPDLVLRLLQDLPEHLDKLTCQNLYGNTNLHETAISNEAIEVARKVLEKSPGLLCMSNNLGETALFRTARYGKQDMYDFLAKKISGYDEANQKVFLQRRDKTTILHMAILSEHFG
;
A
#
# COMPACT_ATOMS: atom_id res chain seq x y z
N MET A 1 41.73 49.37 -7.62
CA MET A 1 40.89 48.65 -8.56
C MET A 1 41.63 47.42 -9.06
N ARG A 2 41.36 46.25 -8.53
CA ARG A 2 41.87 44.96 -9.03
C ARG A 2 40.67 44.12 -9.42
N SER A 3 40.54 43.82 -10.70
CA SER A 3 39.54 42.95 -11.29
C SER A 3 39.75 41.50 -10.85
N MET A 4 38.76 40.89 -10.21
CA MET A 4 38.71 39.47 -9.98
C MET A 4 38.10 38.78 -11.21
N THR A 5 38.96 38.10 -11.96
CA THR A 5 38.52 37.16 -13.00
C THR A 5 38.14 35.86 -12.33
N SER A 6 36.84 35.47 -12.41
CA SER A 6 36.36 34.17 -11.97
C SER A 6 36.88 33.09 -12.91
N ARG A 7 37.73 32.20 -12.40
CA ARG A 7 38.09 30.96 -13.08
C ARG A 7 36.93 29.99 -12.93
N SER A 8 36.28 29.68 -14.02
CA SER A 8 35.33 28.56 -14.12
C SER A 8 36.11 27.24 -14.11
N ASP A 9 35.72 26.37 -13.20
CA ASP A 9 36.30 25.06 -12.95
C ASP A 9 36.08 24.12 -14.16
N PRO A 10 37.12 23.56 -14.80
CA PRO A 10 37.00 22.73 -16.01
C PRO A 10 36.35 21.37 -15.74
N LEU A 11 36.17 20.97 -14.47
CA LEU A 11 35.56 19.68 -14.11
C LEU A 11 34.02 19.68 -14.20
N ILE A 12 33.37 20.85 -14.18
CA ILE A 12 31.88 20.94 -14.28
C ILE A 12 31.44 20.74 -15.74
N ASN A 13 32.26 21.06 -16.71
CA ASN A 13 31.94 20.92 -18.13
C ASN A 13 32.05 19.48 -18.67
N LEU A 14 32.74 18.57 -17.96
CA LEU A 14 32.89 17.18 -18.39
C LEU A 14 31.68 16.29 -17.98
N GLN A 15 30.93 16.70 -16.97
CA GLN A 15 29.74 15.94 -16.53
C GLN A 15 28.45 16.28 -17.32
N LEU A 16 28.40 17.44 -17.98
CA LEU A 16 27.25 17.86 -18.77
C LEU A 16 27.27 17.36 -20.23
N GLN A 17 28.39 16.87 -20.72
CA GLN A 17 28.52 16.37 -22.10
C GLN A 17 28.22 14.88 -22.26
N GLN A 18 27.95 14.12 -21.17
CA GLN A 18 27.61 12.70 -21.25
C GLN A 18 26.11 12.41 -21.20
N VAL A 19 25.24 13.44 -21.16
CA VAL A 19 23.78 13.27 -21.01
C VAL A 19 23.01 13.34 -22.35
N ASN A 20 23.68 13.70 -23.44
CA ASN A 20 23.02 13.85 -24.76
C ASN A 20 23.57 12.90 -25.82
N THR A 21 23.41 11.59 -25.62
CA THR A 21 23.39 10.66 -26.75
C THR A 21 22.05 9.96 -26.82
N PRO A 22 21.31 10.05 -27.95
CA PRO A 22 19.98 9.42 -28.11
C PRO A 22 20.04 7.91 -28.37
N GLN A 23 20.98 7.18 -27.80
CA GLN A 23 21.20 5.76 -28.09
C GLN A 23 21.36 4.87 -26.86
N SER A 24 20.60 5.15 -25.79
CA SER A 24 20.28 4.09 -24.84
C SER A 24 18.84 4.23 -24.38
N ILE A 25 17.90 3.99 -25.28
CA ILE A 25 16.63 3.38 -24.88
C ILE A 25 17.04 2.02 -24.34
N ARG A 26 17.48 1.99 -23.07
CA ARG A 26 17.67 0.76 -22.32
C ARG A 26 16.37 0.02 -22.46
N CYS A 27 16.42 -1.15 -23.07
CA CYS A 27 15.27 -2.02 -23.19
C CYS A 27 14.68 -2.18 -21.80
N VAL A 28 13.56 -1.50 -21.54
CA VAL A 28 12.86 -1.59 -20.24
C VAL A 28 12.50 -3.06 -20.09
N PRO A 29 12.96 -3.74 -19.01
CA PRO A 29 12.65 -5.15 -18.82
C PRO A 29 11.15 -5.40 -18.95
N GLU A 30 10.75 -6.52 -19.53
CA GLU A 30 9.37 -6.89 -19.82
C GLU A 30 8.47 -6.74 -18.58
N LYS A 31 9.01 -7.13 -17.41
CA LYS A 31 8.35 -6.95 -16.10
C LYS A 31 7.86 -5.51 -15.87
N TYR A 32 8.70 -4.50 -16.13
CA TYR A 32 8.31 -3.10 -15.90
C TYR A 32 7.28 -2.61 -16.92
N ARG A 33 7.29 -3.17 -18.13
CA ARG A 33 6.26 -2.86 -19.14
C ARG A 33 4.92 -3.41 -18.74
N LEU A 34 4.89 -4.63 -18.18
CA LEU A 34 3.66 -5.24 -17.70
C LEU A 34 3.12 -4.50 -16.47
N ASN A 35 3.99 -4.16 -15.51
CA ASN A 35 3.61 -3.33 -14.35
C ASN A 35 2.98 -2.00 -14.79
N ALA A 36 3.57 -1.32 -15.78
CA ALA A 36 3.03 -0.08 -16.30
C ALA A 36 1.63 -0.26 -16.92
N LYS A 37 1.40 -1.36 -17.65
CA LYS A 37 0.07 -1.67 -18.22
C LYS A 37 -0.96 -1.94 -17.15
N VAL A 38 -0.62 -2.74 -16.12
CA VAL A 38 -1.53 -3.02 -15.00
C VAL A 38 -1.86 -1.74 -14.24
N TYR A 39 -0.85 -0.93 -13.93
CA TYR A 39 -1.06 0.35 -13.26
C TYR A 39 -1.97 1.29 -14.08
N ASP A 40 -1.75 1.39 -15.38
CA ASP A 40 -2.57 2.19 -16.30
C ASP A 40 -4.01 1.65 -16.39
N ALA A 41 -4.20 0.33 -16.43
CA ALA A 41 -5.53 -0.28 -16.38
C ALA A 41 -6.27 0.05 -15.07
N LEU A 42 -5.58 0.00 -13.92
CA LEU A 42 -6.14 0.40 -12.64
C LEU A 42 -6.54 1.88 -12.63
N GLN A 43 -5.70 2.78 -13.18
CA GLN A 43 -5.98 4.21 -13.25
C GLN A 43 -7.16 4.55 -14.18
N ARG A 44 -7.31 3.82 -15.28
CA ARG A 44 -8.44 3.97 -16.22
C ARG A 44 -9.70 3.23 -15.78
N GLU A 45 -9.64 2.56 -14.63
CA GLU A 45 -10.75 1.77 -14.10
C GLU A 45 -11.17 0.61 -15.03
N ASP A 46 -10.24 0.10 -15.84
CA ASP A 46 -10.47 -1.05 -16.71
C ASP A 46 -10.22 -2.35 -15.95
N GLU A 47 -11.24 -2.77 -15.20
CA GLU A 47 -11.17 -3.96 -14.36
C GLU A 47 -10.87 -5.24 -15.15
N LYS A 48 -11.46 -5.35 -16.37
CA LYS A 48 -11.28 -6.54 -17.21
C LYS A 48 -9.84 -6.67 -17.68
N GLU A 49 -9.27 -5.57 -18.13
CA GLU A 49 -7.88 -5.55 -18.57
C GLU A 49 -6.92 -5.75 -17.37
N ALA A 50 -7.20 -5.14 -16.22
CA ALA A 50 -6.41 -5.33 -15.02
C ALA A 50 -6.36 -6.80 -14.58
N ILE A 51 -7.50 -7.49 -14.53
CA ILE A 51 -7.60 -8.91 -14.18
C ILE A 51 -6.82 -9.76 -15.19
N LYS A 52 -7.06 -9.54 -16.48
CA LYS A 52 -6.38 -10.28 -17.56
C LYS A 52 -4.86 -10.13 -17.48
N LEU A 53 -4.36 -8.91 -17.23
CA LEU A 53 -2.93 -8.66 -17.09
C LEU A 53 -2.34 -9.33 -15.83
N CYS A 54 -3.15 -9.51 -14.78
CA CYS A 54 -2.71 -10.22 -13.58
C CYS A 54 -2.51 -11.73 -13.81
N GLU A 55 -3.19 -12.31 -14.81
CA GLU A 55 -3.00 -13.72 -15.19
C GLU A 55 -1.58 -13.98 -15.74
N ASP A 56 -0.90 -12.95 -16.25
CA ASP A 56 0.48 -13.03 -16.74
C ASP A 56 1.52 -13.04 -15.58
N PHE A 57 1.10 -12.82 -14.33
CA PHE A 57 1.96 -12.87 -13.17
C PHE A 57 1.79 -14.20 -12.41
N GLU A 58 2.90 -14.79 -11.99
CA GLU A 58 2.88 -16.00 -11.16
C GLU A 58 2.15 -15.76 -9.82
N GLU A 59 2.33 -14.56 -9.23
CA GLU A 59 1.70 -14.17 -7.97
C GLU A 59 0.34 -13.49 -8.13
N HIS A 60 -0.18 -13.35 -9.33
CA HIS A 60 -1.46 -12.65 -9.63
C HIS A 60 -1.56 -11.29 -8.91
N GLY A 61 -2.63 -11.06 -8.16
CA GLY A 61 -2.85 -9.83 -7.42
C GLY A 61 -1.83 -9.52 -6.32
N LEU A 62 -0.96 -10.48 -5.94
CA LEU A 62 0.12 -10.30 -4.96
C LEU A 62 1.46 -9.91 -5.60
N HIS A 63 1.51 -9.77 -6.93
CA HIS A 63 2.69 -9.27 -7.62
C HIS A 63 2.99 -7.83 -7.20
N ILE A 64 4.29 -7.53 -6.95
CA ILE A 64 4.74 -6.17 -6.60
C ILE A 64 4.66 -5.27 -7.83
N LEU A 65 3.78 -4.28 -7.76
CA LEU A 65 3.43 -3.39 -8.86
C LEU A 65 4.20 -2.07 -8.84
N THR A 66 4.35 -1.46 -7.67
CA THR A 66 4.87 -0.09 -7.54
C THR A 66 6.30 -0.04 -7.00
N ILE A 67 6.93 1.14 -7.09
CA ILE A 67 8.24 1.42 -6.47
C ILE A 67 8.17 1.51 -4.94
N HIS A 68 6.96 1.54 -4.38
CA HIS A 68 6.71 1.52 -2.93
C HIS A 68 6.44 0.11 -2.42
N ASP A 69 6.73 -0.91 -3.23
CA ASP A 69 6.45 -2.32 -2.96
C ASP A 69 4.96 -2.63 -2.74
N ASP A 70 4.05 -1.78 -3.26
CA ASP A 70 2.63 -2.14 -3.25
C ASP A 70 2.38 -3.30 -4.20
N THR A 71 1.64 -4.28 -3.74
CA THR A 71 1.11 -5.33 -4.61
C THR A 71 -0.03 -4.79 -5.49
N VAL A 72 -0.38 -5.50 -6.56
CA VAL A 72 -1.56 -5.17 -7.38
C VAL A 72 -2.80 -5.07 -6.51
N LEU A 73 -2.96 -5.98 -5.54
CA LEU A 73 -4.09 -5.99 -4.62
C LEU A 73 -4.14 -4.73 -3.74
N GLN A 74 -2.98 -4.28 -3.22
CA GLN A 74 -2.89 -3.04 -2.45
C GLN A 74 -3.19 -1.83 -3.33
N ALA A 75 -2.61 -1.76 -4.54
CA ALA A 75 -2.87 -0.70 -5.49
C ALA A 75 -4.36 -0.63 -5.90
N ALA A 76 -5.00 -1.77 -6.17
CA ALA A 76 -6.43 -1.85 -6.47
C ALA A 76 -7.29 -1.39 -5.28
N THR A 77 -6.87 -1.66 -4.04
CA THR A 77 -7.58 -1.20 -2.84
C THR A 77 -7.56 0.34 -2.74
N TYR A 78 -6.44 0.97 -3.11
CA TYR A 78 -6.35 2.44 -3.19
C TYR A 78 -7.31 3.07 -4.20
N THR A 79 -7.57 2.39 -5.32
CA THR A 79 -8.48 2.90 -6.35
C THR A 79 -9.95 2.84 -5.93
N LYS A 80 -10.23 2.31 -4.72
CA LYS A 80 -11.58 2.16 -4.15
C LYS A 80 -12.53 1.35 -5.05
N LYS A 81 -12.00 0.30 -5.64
CA LYS A 81 -12.75 -0.65 -6.49
C LYS A 81 -12.92 -1.98 -5.75
N PRO A 82 -13.84 -2.07 -4.77
CA PRO A 82 -14.00 -3.27 -3.96
C PRO A 82 -14.30 -4.52 -4.80
N ASP A 83 -15.09 -4.41 -5.86
CA ASP A 83 -15.44 -5.54 -6.71
C ASP A 83 -14.21 -6.11 -7.43
N LEU A 84 -13.34 -5.25 -7.98
CA LEU A 84 -12.07 -5.67 -8.57
C LEU A 84 -11.20 -6.39 -7.53
N VAL A 85 -11.06 -5.81 -6.34
CA VAL A 85 -10.23 -6.39 -5.26
C VAL A 85 -10.79 -7.75 -4.84
N LEU A 86 -12.12 -7.90 -4.72
CA LEU A 86 -12.77 -9.17 -4.38
C LEU A 86 -12.51 -10.23 -5.45
N ARG A 87 -12.56 -9.87 -6.72
CA ARG A 87 -12.22 -10.80 -7.82
C ARG A 87 -10.76 -11.22 -7.77
N LEU A 88 -9.83 -10.25 -7.64
CA LEU A 88 -8.41 -10.56 -7.48
C LEU A 88 -8.14 -11.47 -6.27
N LEU A 89 -8.89 -11.33 -5.18
CA LEU A 89 -8.79 -12.20 -4.01
C LEU A 89 -9.31 -13.62 -4.26
N GLN A 90 -10.30 -13.80 -5.14
CA GLN A 90 -10.82 -15.12 -5.51
C GLN A 90 -9.80 -15.93 -6.31
N ASP A 91 -9.07 -15.25 -7.21
CA ASP A 91 -8.13 -15.86 -8.14
C ASP A 91 -6.72 -16.02 -7.54
N LEU A 92 -6.53 -15.67 -6.24
CA LEU A 92 -5.25 -15.84 -5.58
C LEU A 92 -4.89 -17.32 -5.45
N PRO A 93 -3.64 -17.69 -5.82
CA PRO A 93 -3.13 -19.04 -5.58
C PRO A 93 -3.16 -19.37 -4.08
N GLU A 94 -3.20 -20.66 -3.76
CA GLU A 94 -3.31 -21.15 -2.36
C GLU A 94 -2.15 -20.73 -1.44
N HIS A 95 -1.06 -20.21 -2.00
CA HIS A 95 0.12 -19.72 -1.26
C HIS A 95 -0.17 -18.34 -0.63
N LEU A 96 -0.93 -18.36 0.45
CA LEU A 96 -1.41 -17.16 1.18
C LEU A 96 -0.32 -16.37 1.91
N ASP A 97 0.91 -16.88 2.00
CA ASP A 97 2.00 -16.24 2.74
C ASP A 97 2.28 -14.81 2.24
N LYS A 98 2.07 -14.57 0.95
CA LYS A 98 2.24 -13.25 0.35
C LYS A 98 1.11 -12.26 0.66
N LEU A 99 -0.03 -12.70 1.18
CA LEU A 99 -1.10 -11.79 1.61
C LEU A 99 -0.66 -10.92 2.80
N THR A 100 0.34 -11.38 3.54
CA THR A 100 0.98 -10.64 4.64
C THR A 100 2.07 -9.68 4.18
N CYS A 101 2.36 -9.58 2.87
CA CYS A 101 3.35 -8.65 2.34
C CYS A 101 3.05 -7.22 2.78
N GLN A 102 4.11 -6.55 3.20
CA GLN A 102 4.08 -5.15 3.60
C GLN A 102 4.77 -4.31 2.53
N ASN A 103 4.18 -3.18 2.18
CA ASN A 103 4.83 -2.19 1.32
C ASN A 103 5.94 -1.43 2.08
N LEU A 104 6.61 -0.47 1.43
CA LEU A 104 7.68 0.32 2.07
C LEU A 104 7.25 1.08 3.33
N TYR A 105 5.95 1.31 3.52
CA TYR A 105 5.39 1.92 4.74
C TYR A 105 5.07 0.90 5.82
N GLY A 106 5.30 -0.38 5.55
CA GLY A 106 4.92 -1.49 6.42
C GLY A 106 3.42 -1.82 6.38
N ASN A 107 2.66 -1.24 5.45
CA ASN A 107 1.24 -1.50 5.34
C ASN A 107 0.99 -2.84 4.63
N THR A 108 0.09 -3.64 5.18
CA THR A 108 -0.51 -4.79 4.52
C THR A 108 -1.77 -4.38 3.77
N ASN A 109 -2.37 -5.28 3.01
CA ASN A 109 -3.66 -5.01 2.36
C ASN A 109 -4.76 -4.61 3.37
N LEU A 110 -4.78 -5.22 4.56
CA LEU A 110 -5.74 -4.83 5.62
C LEU A 110 -5.54 -3.38 6.09
N HIS A 111 -4.29 -2.90 6.15
CA HIS A 111 -4.03 -1.48 6.45
C HIS A 111 -4.58 -0.56 5.37
N GLU A 112 -4.57 -0.99 4.11
CA GLU A 112 -5.09 -0.17 3.01
C GLU A 112 -6.63 -0.17 2.98
N THR A 113 -7.30 -1.26 3.38
CA THR A 113 -8.77 -1.25 3.54
C THR A 113 -9.23 -0.30 4.65
N ALA A 114 -8.39 -0.08 5.68
CA ALA A 114 -8.73 0.73 6.86
C ALA A 114 -8.97 2.22 6.56
N ILE A 115 -8.67 2.69 5.36
CA ILE A 115 -8.88 4.10 4.95
C ILE A 115 -10.23 4.35 4.25
N SER A 116 -11.08 3.32 4.12
CA SER A 116 -12.38 3.42 3.45
C SER A 116 -13.46 2.55 4.10
N ASN A 117 -14.64 3.11 4.38
CA ASN A 117 -15.79 2.34 4.84
C ASN A 117 -16.34 1.41 3.74
N GLU A 118 -16.14 1.74 2.47
CA GLU A 118 -16.56 0.94 1.32
C GLU A 118 -15.79 -0.38 1.19
N ALA A 119 -14.61 -0.47 1.82
CA ALA A 119 -13.74 -1.63 1.75
C ALA A 119 -14.00 -2.70 2.84
N ILE A 120 -15.12 -2.62 3.58
CA ILE A 120 -15.43 -3.56 4.68
C ILE A 120 -15.52 -5.00 4.17
N GLU A 121 -16.13 -5.24 3.02
CA GLU A 121 -16.25 -6.59 2.47
C GLU A 121 -14.88 -7.13 2.02
N VAL A 122 -14.03 -6.26 1.47
CA VAL A 122 -12.63 -6.60 1.15
C VAL A 122 -11.88 -6.98 2.44
N ALA A 123 -11.99 -6.16 3.50
CA ALA A 123 -11.36 -6.44 4.80
C ALA A 123 -11.84 -7.78 5.38
N ARG A 124 -13.14 -8.10 5.24
CA ARG A 124 -13.71 -9.38 5.64
C ARG A 124 -13.04 -10.54 4.92
N LYS A 125 -12.97 -10.48 3.58
CA LYS A 125 -12.37 -11.53 2.76
C LYS A 125 -10.86 -11.70 3.01
N VAL A 126 -10.16 -10.60 3.18
CA VAL A 126 -8.74 -10.59 3.53
C VAL A 126 -8.51 -11.28 4.88
N LEU A 127 -9.34 -11.00 5.89
CA LEU A 127 -9.26 -11.62 7.21
C LEU A 127 -9.72 -13.09 7.23
N GLU A 128 -10.66 -13.49 6.38
CA GLU A 128 -11.03 -14.89 6.20
C GLU A 128 -9.86 -15.72 5.68
N LYS A 129 -9.07 -15.16 4.74
CA LYS A 129 -7.88 -15.81 4.19
C LYS A 129 -6.67 -15.75 5.12
N SER A 130 -6.47 -14.63 5.82
CA SER A 130 -5.31 -14.43 6.70
C SER A 130 -5.68 -13.67 7.98
N PRO A 131 -6.20 -14.36 9.01
CA PRO A 131 -6.63 -13.72 10.26
C PRO A 131 -5.49 -13.00 11.00
N GLY A 132 -4.25 -13.47 10.84
CA GLY A 132 -3.07 -12.87 11.48
C GLY A 132 -2.78 -11.42 11.06
N LEU A 133 -3.33 -10.97 9.94
CA LEU A 133 -3.21 -9.58 9.49
C LEU A 133 -3.77 -8.57 10.49
N LEU A 134 -4.74 -9.02 11.31
CA LEU A 134 -5.34 -8.17 12.35
C LEU A 134 -4.30 -7.66 13.36
N CYS A 135 -3.29 -8.49 13.68
CA CYS A 135 -2.24 -8.18 14.66
C CYS A 135 -1.02 -7.48 14.05
N MET A 136 -0.94 -7.36 12.74
CA MET A 136 0.23 -6.75 12.09
C MET A 136 0.21 -5.24 12.25
N SER A 137 1.40 -4.68 12.48
CA SER A 137 1.62 -3.24 12.58
C SER A 137 2.48 -2.75 11.42
N ASN A 138 2.20 -1.55 10.94
CA ASN A 138 3.03 -0.87 9.95
C ASN A 138 4.31 -0.25 10.58
N ASN A 139 5.12 0.47 9.79
CA ASN A 139 6.37 1.09 10.26
C ASN A 139 6.15 2.17 11.33
N LEU A 140 4.95 2.75 11.40
CA LEU A 140 4.55 3.68 12.45
C LEU A 140 4.11 2.96 13.74
N GLY A 141 4.00 1.63 13.71
CA GLY A 141 3.45 0.83 14.80
C GLY A 141 1.92 0.88 14.87
N GLU A 142 1.24 1.23 13.78
CA GLU A 142 -0.21 1.27 13.67
C GLU A 142 -0.74 -0.08 13.16
N THR A 143 -1.75 -0.62 13.82
CA THR A 143 -2.56 -1.72 13.26
C THR A 143 -3.62 -1.15 12.28
N ALA A 144 -4.28 -2.02 11.55
CA ALA A 144 -5.39 -1.59 10.69
C ALA A 144 -6.50 -0.89 11.50
N LEU A 145 -6.83 -1.38 12.71
CA LEU A 145 -7.80 -0.70 13.59
C LEU A 145 -7.34 0.72 13.95
N PHE A 146 -6.06 0.90 14.29
CA PHE A 146 -5.52 2.22 14.62
C PHE A 146 -5.65 3.20 13.45
N ARG A 147 -5.43 2.70 12.22
CA ARG A 147 -5.58 3.51 11.00
C ARG A 147 -7.02 3.95 10.77
N THR A 148 -8.04 3.14 11.09
CA THR A 148 -9.44 3.56 10.93
C THR A 148 -9.76 4.81 11.75
N ALA A 149 -9.26 4.88 12.99
CA ALA A 149 -9.40 6.06 13.85
C ALA A 149 -8.68 7.28 13.28
N ARG A 150 -7.46 7.07 12.74
CA ARG A 150 -6.68 8.15 12.09
C ARG A 150 -7.39 8.75 10.89
N TYR A 151 -8.12 7.93 10.13
CA TYR A 151 -8.82 8.36 8.90
C TYR A 151 -10.32 8.58 9.09
N GLY A 152 -10.83 8.51 10.34
CA GLY A 152 -12.24 8.73 10.68
C GLY A 152 -13.19 7.74 10.00
N LYS A 153 -12.80 6.44 9.90
CA LYS A 153 -13.59 5.41 9.23
C LYS A 153 -14.39 4.60 10.24
N GLN A 154 -15.50 5.17 10.73
CA GLN A 154 -16.30 4.62 11.82
C GLN A 154 -16.80 3.20 11.54
N ASP A 155 -17.42 2.95 10.40
CA ASP A 155 -17.98 1.62 10.10
C ASP A 155 -16.89 0.55 10.00
N MET A 156 -15.74 0.90 9.42
CA MET A 156 -14.59 0.02 9.37
C MET A 156 -13.98 -0.19 10.77
N TYR A 157 -13.95 0.85 11.60
CA TYR A 157 -13.54 0.72 13.00
C TYR A 157 -14.42 -0.27 13.75
N ASP A 158 -15.74 -0.13 13.67
CA ASP A 158 -16.70 -1.01 14.34
C ASP A 158 -16.58 -2.46 13.85
N PHE A 159 -16.36 -2.64 12.56
CA PHE A 159 -16.11 -3.97 11.99
C PHE A 159 -14.85 -4.62 12.57
N LEU A 160 -13.73 -3.91 12.58
CA LEU A 160 -12.45 -4.43 13.11
C LEU A 160 -12.48 -4.59 14.63
N ALA A 161 -13.09 -3.65 15.37
CA ALA A 161 -13.23 -3.72 16.82
C ALA A 161 -14.01 -4.98 17.25
N LYS A 162 -15.07 -5.36 16.53
CA LYS A 162 -15.79 -6.62 16.75
C LYS A 162 -14.90 -7.85 16.57
N LYS A 163 -13.96 -7.81 15.63
CA LYS A 163 -13.00 -8.92 15.45
C LYS A 163 -12.01 -9.03 16.60
N ILE A 164 -11.68 -7.90 17.22
CA ILE A 164 -10.72 -7.81 18.34
C ILE A 164 -11.35 -8.14 19.68
N SER A 165 -12.65 -7.97 19.85
CA SER A 165 -13.36 -8.19 21.13
C SER A 165 -13.19 -9.59 21.71
N GLY A 166 -12.79 -10.58 20.90
CA GLY A 166 -12.48 -11.94 21.35
C GLY A 166 -11.09 -12.13 21.95
N TYR A 167 -10.21 -11.10 21.90
CA TYR A 167 -8.87 -11.14 22.49
C TYR A 167 -8.92 -10.73 23.97
N ASP A 168 -7.98 -11.23 24.76
CA ASP A 168 -7.82 -10.78 26.14
C ASP A 168 -7.34 -9.31 26.21
N GLU A 169 -7.55 -8.65 27.37
CA GLU A 169 -7.23 -7.23 27.55
C GLU A 169 -5.75 -6.89 27.26
N ALA A 170 -4.83 -7.78 27.59
CA ALA A 170 -3.40 -7.54 27.35
C ALA A 170 -3.08 -7.49 25.86
N ASN A 171 -3.70 -8.38 25.09
CA ASN A 171 -3.57 -8.41 23.65
C ASN A 171 -4.36 -7.29 22.97
N GLN A 172 -5.53 -6.89 23.51
CA GLN A 172 -6.26 -5.73 23.00
C GLN A 172 -5.45 -4.43 23.02
N LYS A 173 -4.57 -4.26 23.99
CA LYS A 173 -3.73 -3.07 24.10
C LYS A 173 -2.84 -2.84 22.87
N VAL A 174 -2.39 -3.91 22.22
CA VAL A 174 -1.58 -3.83 20.99
C VAL A 174 -2.34 -3.14 19.85
N PHE A 175 -3.66 -3.31 19.81
CA PHE A 175 -4.51 -2.69 18.78
C PHE A 175 -4.81 -1.21 19.07
N LEU A 176 -4.78 -0.81 20.33
CA LEU A 176 -5.23 0.50 20.80
C LEU A 176 -4.09 1.49 21.01
N GLN A 177 -2.84 1.03 21.01
CA GLN A 177 -1.69 1.86 21.35
C GLN A 177 -0.48 1.52 20.48
N ARG A 178 0.15 2.56 19.92
CA ARG A 178 1.41 2.47 19.20
C ARG A 178 2.61 2.27 20.16
N ARG A 179 3.78 1.96 19.58
CA ARG A 179 5.03 1.82 20.35
C ARG A 179 5.44 3.08 21.10
N ASP A 180 5.14 4.27 20.54
CA ASP A 180 5.40 5.59 21.15
C ASP A 180 4.38 6.00 22.20
N LYS A 181 3.50 5.09 22.62
CA LYS A 181 2.40 5.32 23.57
C LYS A 181 1.22 6.15 23.03
N THR A 182 1.23 6.59 21.79
CA THR A 182 0.07 7.22 21.17
C THR A 182 -1.09 6.22 21.13
N THR A 183 -2.24 6.61 21.61
CA THR A 183 -3.46 5.78 21.59
C THR A 183 -4.38 6.17 20.43
N ILE A 184 -5.35 5.30 20.12
CA ILE A 184 -6.41 5.59 19.16
C ILE A 184 -7.12 6.91 19.49
N LEU A 185 -7.40 7.18 20.80
CA LEU A 185 -8.03 8.42 21.23
C LEU A 185 -7.17 9.66 20.91
N HIS A 186 -5.86 9.59 21.16
CA HIS A 186 -4.94 10.67 20.77
C HIS A 186 -5.00 10.91 19.24
N MET A 187 -5.04 9.84 18.45
CA MET A 187 -5.12 9.97 16.99
C MET A 187 -6.44 10.56 16.52
N ALA A 188 -7.57 10.12 17.08
CA ALA A 188 -8.88 10.66 16.74
C ALA A 188 -8.94 12.17 17.04
N ILE A 189 -8.39 12.61 18.19
CA ILE A 189 -8.30 14.03 18.55
C ILE A 189 -7.43 14.80 17.58
N LEU A 190 -6.22 14.30 17.26
CA LEU A 190 -5.27 14.97 16.37
C LEU A 190 -5.78 15.03 14.91
N SER A 191 -6.62 14.10 14.51
CA SER A 191 -7.21 14.04 13.17
C SER A 191 -8.58 14.72 13.10
N GLU A 192 -9.04 15.38 14.18
CA GLU A 192 -10.34 16.04 14.31
C GLU A 192 -11.54 15.11 14.05
N HIS A 193 -11.36 13.83 14.27
CA HIS A 193 -12.42 12.82 14.14
C HIS A 193 -13.01 12.49 15.51
N PHE A 194 -13.87 13.37 15.98
CA PHE A 194 -14.67 13.16 17.20
C PHE A 194 -16.03 12.57 16.78
N GLY A 195 -16.08 11.30 16.45
CA GLY A 195 -17.26 10.65 15.94
C GLY A 195 -18.35 10.43 16.91
#